data_a13f95f906b2e2108249696752792e19
#
_entry.id   a13f95f906b2e2108249696752792e19
#
_cell.length_a   1.000
_cell.length_b   1.000
_cell.length_c   1.000
_cell.angle_alpha   90.00
_cell.angle_beta   90.00
_cell.angle_gamma   90.00
#
_symmetry.space_group_name_H-M   'P 1'
#
loop_
_entity.id
_entity.type
_entity.pdbx_description
1 polymer ?
#
loop_
_entity_poly.entity_id
_entity_poly.type
_entity_poly.pdbx_seq_one_letter_code
_entity_poly.pdbx_strand_id
1 'polypeptide(L)'
;MLRLATTLLFALIAPLTAAPTQPNIVVFLVDDMGVMDTSVPFLTDEAGQPKRYPLNDFYRTPGMERLAAQGIRFNQFYAMSVCSPTRISIMTGQNAARHHTTNWINPDANNAGPQGPTAWNWEGLKKNQTTLPSLLSSSGYRTIHVGKGHFGARAFEGADPVNLGFQLNIAGASIGAPGSYYGTQNFSRNTDGKGKTKAKNPGKDSAVPGLEKYHGTDIFLTEALTLEANAAVADAVAADQPFYLYLAHYAVHAPFNSDPRFAAHYKDSGKPEAAQAFATLVEGMDKSLNDLLNHLEKLGVAENTLIFFLGDNGSDAPLGDQHEVACAAPLRGKKGAHYEGGMRVPFIAAWAKPDPTNPHQQKLAIPTGAIQSQVANVTDLFPTVLSLARTHEPEGHLVDGRPLFDLLTGQPAPERPEQFLMHYPHAPHRSNYFTIWRSGHWKVIYHYLPEIPTHGNLIQSAGQTYQLFNLKDDPFEQNDLATSQPAKLNEMMQGLITALENHQALYPIAENGTTPLKPKLP
;
A
#
# COMPACT_ATOMS: atom_id res chain seq x y z
N MET A 1 35.98 -54.61 48.82
CA MET A 1 36.05 -54.31 47.38
C MET A 1 34.89 -53.45 47.05
N LEU A 2 35.16 -52.13 47.02
CA LEU A 2 34.11 -51.11 46.73
C LEU A 2 34.22 -50.74 45.24
N ARG A 3 33.19 -51.01 44.45
CA ARG A 3 33.13 -50.57 43.02
C ARG A 3 32.55 -49.18 42.95
N LEU A 4 33.36 -48.20 42.55
CA LEU A 4 32.94 -46.87 42.17
C LEU A 4 32.29 -46.97 40.77
N ALA A 5 31.00 -46.59 40.65
CA ALA A 5 30.34 -46.37 39.37
C ALA A 5 30.48 -44.90 38.98
N THR A 6 31.24 -44.65 37.93
CA THR A 6 31.40 -43.29 37.35
C THR A 6 30.26 -43.06 36.36
N THR A 7 29.32 -42.20 36.71
CA THR A 7 28.25 -41.77 35.81
C THR A 7 28.78 -40.62 34.92
N LEU A 8 28.97 -40.90 33.62
CA LEU A 8 29.24 -39.85 32.61
C LEU A 8 27.96 -39.09 32.30
N LEU A 9 27.94 -37.81 32.66
CA LEU A 9 26.89 -36.90 32.26
C LEU A 9 27.24 -36.34 30.86
N PHE A 10 26.55 -36.83 29.81
CA PHE A 10 26.60 -36.23 28.48
C PHE A 10 25.74 -34.94 28.49
N ALA A 11 26.38 -33.79 28.56
CA ALA A 11 25.73 -32.51 28.27
C ALA A 11 25.45 -32.46 26.78
N LEU A 12 24.18 -32.55 26.38
CA LEU A 12 23.75 -32.18 25.04
C LEU A 12 23.98 -30.66 24.83
N ILE A 13 25.07 -30.31 24.18
CA ILE A 13 25.30 -28.96 23.66
C ILE A 13 24.42 -28.89 22.41
N ALA A 14 23.23 -28.28 22.54
CA ALA A 14 22.47 -27.86 21.37
C ALA A 14 23.36 -26.88 20.53
N PRO A 15 23.46 -27.06 19.21
CA PRO A 15 24.19 -26.12 18.40
C PRO A 15 23.54 -24.74 18.56
N LEU A 16 24.29 -23.73 19.03
CA LEU A 16 23.92 -22.34 18.86
C LEU A 16 23.93 -22.09 17.35
N THR A 17 22.80 -22.17 16.72
CA THR A 17 22.63 -21.66 15.35
C THR A 17 22.92 -20.16 15.41
N ALA A 18 23.95 -19.73 14.71
CA ALA A 18 24.22 -18.29 14.57
C ALA A 18 22.93 -17.64 14.03
N ALA A 19 22.51 -16.53 14.68
CA ALA A 19 21.34 -15.79 14.21
C ALA A 19 21.53 -15.44 12.72
N PRO A 20 20.48 -15.54 11.90
CA PRO A 20 20.56 -15.20 10.47
C PRO A 20 21.26 -13.85 10.29
N THR A 21 22.14 -13.74 9.32
CA THR A 21 22.92 -12.52 9.09
C THR A 21 22.06 -11.32 8.65
N GLN A 22 20.83 -11.60 8.23
CA GLN A 22 19.85 -10.65 7.69
C GLN A 22 18.47 -10.91 8.32
N PRO A 23 17.66 -9.87 8.60
CA PRO A 23 16.30 -10.05 9.10
C PRO A 23 15.37 -10.52 7.98
N ASN A 24 14.29 -11.21 8.34
CA ASN A 24 13.17 -11.43 7.44
C ASN A 24 12.37 -10.13 7.29
N ILE A 25 11.79 -9.91 6.13
CA ILE A 25 11.07 -8.69 5.80
C ILE A 25 9.71 -9.04 5.21
N VAL A 26 8.66 -8.44 5.77
CA VAL A 26 7.29 -8.55 5.27
C VAL A 26 6.79 -7.17 4.86
N VAL A 27 6.30 -7.04 3.64
CA VAL A 27 5.43 -5.94 3.20
C VAL A 27 4.02 -6.50 3.14
N PHE A 28 3.18 -6.09 4.08
CA PHE A 28 1.77 -6.44 4.14
C PHE A 28 0.96 -5.29 3.55
N LEU A 29 0.54 -5.44 2.30
CA LEU A 29 -0.12 -4.40 1.52
C LEU A 29 -1.61 -4.68 1.37
N VAL A 30 -2.43 -3.69 1.64
CA VAL A 30 -3.89 -3.78 1.58
C VAL A 30 -4.43 -2.90 0.47
N ASP A 31 -5.24 -3.47 -0.43
CA ASP A 31 -5.82 -2.76 -1.56
C ASP A 31 -6.99 -1.87 -1.13
N ASP A 32 -7.00 -0.60 -1.54
CA ASP A 32 -8.05 0.39 -1.25
C ASP A 32 -8.30 0.69 0.24
N MET A 33 -7.30 0.50 1.09
CA MET A 33 -7.41 0.79 2.52
C MET A 33 -6.87 2.19 2.84
N GLY A 34 -7.76 3.12 3.15
CA GLY A 34 -7.41 4.45 3.64
C GLY A 34 -7.09 4.45 5.14
N VAL A 35 -6.49 5.54 5.60
CA VAL A 35 -6.02 5.70 6.99
C VAL A 35 -7.13 5.62 8.05
N MET A 36 -8.40 5.75 7.63
CA MET A 36 -9.55 5.69 8.53
C MET A 36 -10.27 4.33 8.54
N ASP A 37 -9.87 3.37 7.68
CA ASP A 37 -10.51 2.05 7.58
C ASP A 37 -9.99 1.05 8.64
N THR A 38 -9.88 1.49 9.88
CA THR A 38 -9.29 0.71 10.97
C THR A 38 -9.77 1.19 12.33
N SER A 39 -9.73 0.32 13.35
CA SER A 39 -9.93 0.71 14.74
C SER A 39 -8.72 1.41 15.36
N VAL A 40 -7.54 1.36 14.74
CA VAL A 40 -6.33 2.06 15.20
C VAL A 40 -6.46 3.57 14.91
N PRO A 41 -6.38 4.45 15.90
CA PRO A 41 -6.43 5.89 15.68
C PRO A 41 -5.08 6.40 15.13
N PHE A 42 -4.99 6.60 13.83
CA PHE A 42 -3.80 7.17 13.18
C PHE A 42 -3.75 8.70 13.29
N LEU A 43 -4.91 9.37 13.24
CA LEU A 43 -4.95 10.81 13.39
C LEU A 43 -4.67 11.22 14.83
N THR A 44 -4.08 12.39 15.00
CA THR A 44 -3.70 12.93 16.31
C THR A 44 -4.42 14.24 16.58
N ASP A 45 -4.52 14.61 17.85
CA ASP A 45 -4.89 15.95 18.28
C ASP A 45 -3.70 16.94 18.18
N GLU A 46 -3.92 18.17 18.60
CA GLU A 46 -2.88 19.22 18.60
C GLU A 46 -1.69 18.92 19.52
N ALA A 47 -1.89 18.07 20.51
CA ALA A 47 -0.84 17.61 21.41
C ALA A 47 -0.07 16.38 20.88
N GLY A 48 -0.41 15.93 19.65
CA GLY A 48 0.18 14.74 19.03
C GLY A 48 -0.34 13.41 19.61
N GLN A 49 -1.39 13.45 20.44
CA GLN A 49 -1.98 12.23 21.00
C GLN A 49 -2.99 11.59 20.03
N PRO A 50 -3.13 10.26 20.05
CA PRO A 50 -4.09 9.57 19.18
C PRO A 50 -5.51 10.09 19.39
N LYS A 51 -6.19 10.45 18.31
CA LYS A 51 -7.58 10.91 18.33
C LYS A 51 -8.49 9.92 17.59
N ARG A 52 -9.48 9.39 18.30
CA ARG A 52 -10.48 8.49 17.70
C ARG A 52 -11.59 9.29 17.03
N TYR A 53 -12.08 8.73 15.94
CA TYR A 53 -13.22 9.25 15.17
C TYR A 53 -14.25 8.13 14.95
N PRO A 54 -15.49 8.43 14.57
CA PRO A 54 -16.55 7.42 14.44
C PRO A 54 -16.23 6.24 13.52
N LEU A 55 -15.37 6.42 12.49
CA LEU A 55 -14.93 5.31 11.64
C LEU A 55 -14.02 4.33 12.40
N ASN A 56 -13.20 4.82 13.33
CA ASN A 56 -12.39 3.94 14.18
C ASN A 56 -13.21 3.07 15.13
N ASP A 57 -14.47 3.47 15.41
CA ASP A 57 -15.38 2.70 16.25
C ASP A 57 -16.26 1.74 15.41
N PHE A 58 -16.34 1.97 14.11
CA PHE A 58 -17.06 1.11 13.17
C PHE A 58 -16.24 -0.12 12.77
N TYR A 59 -14.96 0.05 12.49
CA TYR A 59 -14.10 -1.05 12.07
C TYR A 59 -13.51 -1.83 13.25
N ARG A 60 -13.22 -3.11 13.03
CA ARG A 60 -12.62 -4.03 14.01
C ARG A 60 -11.31 -4.58 13.44
N THR A 61 -10.19 -4.11 14.00
CA THR A 61 -8.84 -4.48 13.52
C THR A 61 -7.88 -4.80 14.67
N PRO A 62 -8.19 -5.85 15.49
CA PRO A 62 -7.35 -6.20 16.65
C PRO A 62 -5.92 -6.65 16.26
N GLY A 63 -5.73 -7.20 15.06
CA GLY A 63 -4.38 -7.53 14.54
C GLY A 63 -3.54 -6.28 14.28
N MET A 64 -4.13 -5.24 13.69
CA MET A 64 -3.48 -3.95 13.52
C MET A 64 -3.22 -3.25 14.86
N GLU A 65 -4.15 -3.34 15.81
CA GLU A 65 -3.94 -2.81 17.17
C GLU A 65 -2.75 -3.49 17.84
N ARG A 66 -2.65 -4.83 17.72
CA ARG A 66 -1.50 -5.61 18.21
C ARG A 66 -0.20 -5.15 17.55
N LEU A 67 -0.15 -5.04 16.22
CA LEU A 67 1.04 -4.62 15.48
C LEU A 67 1.43 -3.17 15.85
N ALA A 68 0.47 -2.25 15.96
CA ALA A 68 0.71 -0.87 16.37
C ALA A 68 1.23 -0.75 17.81
N ALA A 69 0.78 -1.63 18.71
CA ALA A 69 1.30 -1.70 20.07
C ALA A 69 2.73 -2.26 20.15
N GLN A 70 3.14 -3.07 19.17
CA GLN A 70 4.48 -3.67 19.08
C GLN A 70 5.50 -2.76 18.37
N GLY A 71 5.08 -1.69 17.70
CA GLY A 71 5.94 -0.85 16.89
C GLY A 71 5.54 0.61 16.83
N ILE A 72 5.81 1.23 15.70
CA ILE A 72 5.56 2.63 15.42
C ILE A 72 4.57 2.78 14.27
N ARG A 73 3.57 3.66 14.41
CA ARG A 73 2.66 4.04 13.34
C ARG A 73 2.89 5.47 12.88
N PHE A 74 2.67 5.73 11.61
CA PHE A 74 2.84 7.05 11.03
C PHE A 74 1.48 7.71 10.81
N ASN A 75 1.30 8.92 11.33
CA ASN A 75 0.08 9.68 11.13
C ASN A 75 0.08 10.48 9.80
N GLN A 76 1.23 10.56 9.11
CA GLN A 76 1.41 11.28 7.85
C GLN A 76 2.19 10.43 6.83
N PHE A 77 1.68 9.23 6.54
CA PHE A 77 2.24 8.36 5.49
C PHE A 77 1.38 8.41 4.22
N TYR A 78 2.04 8.58 3.08
CA TYR A 78 1.39 8.80 1.80
C TYR A 78 1.64 7.67 0.81
N ALA A 79 0.59 7.30 0.09
CA ALA A 79 0.63 6.50 -1.12
C ALA A 79 0.16 7.33 -2.32
N MET A 80 0.29 6.80 -3.53
CA MET A 80 -0.36 7.40 -4.69
C MET A 80 -1.88 7.20 -4.58
N SER A 81 -2.67 7.99 -5.28
CA SER A 81 -4.12 7.96 -5.09
C SER A 81 -4.84 6.78 -5.75
N VAL A 82 -4.10 5.92 -6.47
CA VAL A 82 -4.60 4.66 -7.06
C VAL A 82 -3.52 3.56 -7.02
N CYS A 83 -3.91 2.30 -7.24
CA CYS A 83 -3.12 1.11 -6.92
C CYS A 83 -1.80 0.93 -7.71
N SER A 84 -1.80 0.86 -9.05
CA SER A 84 -0.58 0.56 -9.82
C SER A 84 0.58 1.54 -9.58
N PRO A 85 0.36 2.87 -9.52
CA PRO A 85 1.42 3.82 -9.21
C PRO A 85 2.12 3.52 -7.89
N THR A 86 1.38 3.26 -6.81
CA THR A 86 1.95 2.90 -5.50
C THR A 86 2.75 1.61 -5.58
N ARG A 87 2.19 0.57 -6.18
CA ARG A 87 2.83 -0.75 -6.25
C ARG A 87 4.13 -0.71 -7.02
N ILE A 88 4.18 0.02 -8.14
CA ILE A 88 5.40 0.25 -8.91
C ILE A 88 6.39 1.13 -8.15
N SER A 89 5.92 2.16 -7.42
CA SER A 89 6.78 2.98 -6.57
C SER A 89 7.47 2.17 -5.47
N ILE A 90 6.77 1.20 -4.84
CA ILE A 90 7.38 0.27 -3.87
C ILE A 90 8.46 -0.60 -4.54
N MET A 91 8.19 -1.09 -5.75
CA MET A 91 9.12 -1.97 -6.48
C MET A 91 10.38 -1.25 -6.94
N THR A 92 10.32 0.05 -7.22
CA THR A 92 11.40 0.80 -7.90
C THR A 92 12.04 1.90 -7.04
N GLY A 93 11.40 2.31 -5.93
CA GLY A 93 11.81 3.48 -5.17
C GLY A 93 11.56 4.82 -5.88
N GLN A 94 10.87 4.78 -7.02
CA GLN A 94 10.61 5.94 -7.87
C GLN A 94 9.20 6.50 -7.65
N ASN A 95 9.06 7.82 -7.75
CA ASN A 95 7.77 8.47 -7.77
C ASN A 95 7.01 8.15 -9.07
N ALA A 96 5.68 8.11 -9.01
CA ALA A 96 4.84 7.85 -10.18
C ALA A 96 5.10 8.80 -11.36
N ALA A 97 5.42 10.05 -11.08
CA ALA A 97 5.78 11.02 -12.12
C ALA A 97 7.07 10.65 -12.87
N ARG A 98 8.02 9.90 -12.23
CA ARG A 98 9.26 9.43 -12.85
C ARG A 98 9.09 8.12 -13.61
N HIS A 99 8.45 7.11 -12.99
CA HIS A 99 8.26 5.82 -13.68
C HIS A 99 7.08 5.85 -14.67
N HIS A 100 6.38 6.96 -14.75
CA HIS A 100 5.29 7.27 -15.69
C HIS A 100 4.06 6.37 -15.59
N THR A 101 3.96 5.46 -14.63
CA THR A 101 2.70 4.78 -14.33
C THR A 101 1.91 5.64 -13.36
N THR A 102 1.16 6.59 -13.89
CA THR A 102 0.47 7.63 -13.14
C THR A 102 -1.01 7.35 -12.94
N ASN A 103 -1.53 6.24 -13.50
CA ASN A 103 -2.89 5.75 -13.34
C ASN A 103 -2.89 4.26 -12.97
N TRP A 104 -4.04 3.73 -12.54
CA TRP A 104 -4.21 2.27 -12.46
C TRP A 104 -4.13 1.66 -13.87
N ILE A 105 -3.42 0.55 -14.00
CA ILE A 105 -3.25 -0.14 -15.28
C ILE A 105 -4.51 -0.94 -15.59
N ASN A 106 -5.16 -0.64 -16.72
CA ASN A 106 -6.18 -1.53 -17.25
C ASN A 106 -5.49 -2.78 -17.84
N PRO A 107 -5.89 -3.99 -17.45
CA PRO A 107 -5.23 -5.21 -17.93
C PRO A 107 -5.22 -5.39 -19.45
N ASP A 108 -6.17 -4.82 -20.16
CA ASP A 108 -6.45 -5.14 -21.56
C ASP A 108 -6.29 -3.97 -22.54
N ALA A 109 -6.10 -2.73 -22.04
CA ALA A 109 -6.05 -1.55 -22.89
C ALA A 109 -5.36 -0.35 -22.22
N ASN A 110 -4.81 0.54 -23.05
CA ASN A 110 -4.31 1.84 -22.58
C ASN A 110 -5.49 2.72 -22.13
N ASN A 111 -5.58 3.01 -20.84
CA ASN A 111 -6.63 3.82 -20.22
C ASN A 111 -6.15 5.23 -19.85
N ALA A 112 -5.38 5.88 -20.73
CA ALA A 112 -4.92 7.26 -20.53
C ALA A 112 -6.05 8.26 -20.24
N GLY A 113 -7.23 8.01 -20.78
CA GLY A 113 -8.36 8.94 -20.77
C GLY A 113 -8.30 9.92 -21.95
N PRO A 114 -9.34 10.78 -22.13
CA PRO A 114 -9.48 11.60 -23.33
C PRO A 114 -8.30 12.55 -23.60
N GLN A 115 -7.75 13.16 -22.56
CA GLN A 115 -6.65 14.12 -22.61
C GLN A 115 -5.45 13.64 -21.77
N GLY A 116 -5.43 12.39 -21.35
CA GLY A 116 -4.28 11.79 -20.65
C GLY A 116 -3.09 11.62 -21.59
N PRO A 117 -1.85 11.66 -21.06
CA PRO A 117 -0.65 11.45 -21.87
C PRO A 117 -0.62 10.03 -22.43
N THR A 118 -0.68 9.87 -23.75
CA THR A 118 -0.71 8.55 -24.40
C THR A 118 0.57 7.74 -24.19
N ALA A 119 1.68 8.43 -23.91
CA ALA A 119 2.99 7.84 -23.65
C ALA A 119 3.21 7.40 -22.18
N TRP A 120 2.18 7.48 -21.32
CA TRP A 120 2.30 6.98 -19.96
C TRP A 120 2.57 5.47 -19.94
N ASN A 121 3.26 4.99 -18.91
CA ASN A 121 3.67 3.60 -18.81
C ASN A 121 2.50 2.69 -18.36
N TRP A 122 1.54 2.45 -19.22
CA TRP A 122 0.43 1.51 -19.00
C TRP A 122 0.82 0.04 -19.19
N GLU A 123 1.92 -0.22 -19.89
CA GLU A 123 2.49 -1.55 -20.05
C GLU A 123 3.00 -2.11 -18.72
N GLY A 124 3.47 -1.21 -17.83
CA GLY A 124 4.00 -1.53 -16.51
C GLY A 124 5.47 -1.87 -16.50
N LEU A 125 5.90 -2.59 -15.48
CA LEU A 125 7.29 -3.01 -15.29
C LEU A 125 7.70 -4.05 -16.34
N LYS A 126 8.98 -4.01 -16.71
CA LYS A 126 9.57 -4.93 -17.69
C LYS A 126 10.54 -5.90 -17.02
N LYS A 127 10.70 -7.06 -17.62
CA LYS A 127 11.73 -8.03 -17.22
C LYS A 127 13.11 -7.36 -17.27
N ASN A 128 13.93 -7.69 -16.29
CA ASN A 128 15.29 -7.13 -16.15
C ASN A 128 15.34 -5.63 -15.76
N GLN A 129 14.22 -4.97 -15.47
CA GLN A 129 14.28 -3.70 -14.76
C GLN A 129 14.78 -3.90 -13.31
N THR A 130 15.45 -2.89 -12.79
CA THR A 130 15.81 -2.83 -11.37
C THR A 130 14.53 -2.77 -10.51
N THR A 131 14.33 -3.80 -9.71
CA THR A 131 13.20 -3.90 -8.78
C THR A 131 13.67 -4.38 -7.42
N LEU A 132 12.93 -4.06 -6.38
CA LEU A 132 13.24 -4.48 -5.02
C LEU A 132 13.42 -6.01 -4.91
N PRO A 133 12.49 -6.85 -5.37
CA PRO A 133 12.67 -8.30 -5.29
C PRO A 133 13.85 -8.83 -6.11
N SER A 134 14.21 -8.22 -7.25
CA SER A 134 15.38 -8.67 -8.02
C SER A 134 16.68 -8.43 -7.26
N LEU A 135 16.82 -7.30 -6.59
CA LEU A 135 18.00 -6.98 -5.77
C LEU A 135 18.06 -7.84 -4.51
N LEU A 136 16.92 -8.09 -3.86
CA LEU A 136 16.85 -8.95 -2.69
C LEU A 136 17.16 -10.42 -3.02
N SER A 137 16.64 -10.93 -4.13
CA SER A 137 16.95 -12.27 -4.62
C SER A 137 18.46 -12.44 -4.88
N SER A 138 19.09 -11.45 -5.50
CA SER A 138 20.55 -11.43 -5.71
C SER A 138 21.35 -11.35 -4.42
N SER A 139 20.73 -10.87 -3.32
CA SER A 139 21.35 -10.77 -1.99
C SER A 139 21.03 -11.96 -1.07
N GLY A 140 20.48 -13.05 -1.63
CA GLY A 140 20.24 -14.30 -0.92
C GLY A 140 18.87 -14.46 -0.27
N TYR A 141 17.98 -13.49 -0.41
CA TYR A 141 16.61 -13.63 0.09
C TYR A 141 15.77 -14.59 -0.76
N ARG A 142 14.92 -15.36 -0.11
CA ARG A 142 13.76 -15.99 -0.73
C ARG A 142 12.70 -14.93 -0.98
N THR A 143 12.48 -14.54 -2.23
CA THR A 143 11.51 -13.49 -2.60
C THR A 143 10.17 -14.11 -2.97
N ILE A 144 9.13 -13.77 -2.20
CA ILE A 144 7.80 -14.39 -2.23
C ILE A 144 6.75 -13.31 -2.51
N HIS A 145 5.96 -13.50 -3.56
CA HIS A 145 4.79 -12.69 -3.86
C HIS A 145 3.52 -13.51 -3.65
N VAL A 146 2.57 -12.96 -2.89
CA VAL A 146 1.25 -13.57 -2.67
C VAL A 146 0.17 -12.52 -2.82
N GLY A 147 -0.81 -12.73 -3.70
CA GLY A 147 -1.96 -11.86 -3.88
C GLY A 147 -1.85 -10.94 -5.10
N LYS A 148 -2.37 -9.72 -5.01
CA LYS A 148 -2.47 -8.78 -6.13
C LYS A 148 -1.11 -8.28 -6.60
N GLY A 149 -0.77 -8.54 -7.88
CA GLY A 149 0.39 -7.96 -8.55
C GLY A 149 0.09 -6.56 -9.09
N HIS A 150 -0.59 -6.50 -10.22
CA HIS A 150 -1.00 -5.27 -10.90
C HIS A 150 0.17 -4.35 -11.29
N PHE A 151 1.31 -4.97 -11.65
CA PHE A 151 2.55 -4.28 -12.04
C PHE A 151 2.66 -4.05 -13.55
N GLY A 152 1.75 -4.59 -14.35
CA GLY A 152 1.72 -4.45 -15.80
C GLY A 152 0.44 -5.01 -16.41
N ALA A 153 0.14 -4.60 -17.64
CA ALA A 153 -1.01 -5.09 -18.40
C ALA A 153 -0.78 -6.53 -18.87
N ARG A 154 -1.87 -7.25 -19.17
CA ARG A 154 -1.90 -8.71 -19.40
C ARG A 154 -0.91 -9.22 -20.44
N ALA A 155 -0.70 -8.47 -21.51
CA ALA A 155 0.19 -8.86 -22.61
C ALA A 155 1.67 -8.55 -22.36
N PHE A 156 2.01 -7.94 -21.21
CA PHE A 156 3.34 -7.46 -20.92
C PHE A 156 3.97 -8.17 -19.73
N GLU A 157 5.27 -8.05 -19.61
CA GLU A 157 6.11 -8.81 -18.68
C GLU A 157 5.76 -8.57 -17.21
N GLY A 158 5.34 -7.34 -16.86
CA GLY A 158 4.90 -6.98 -15.52
C GLY A 158 3.60 -7.66 -15.06
N ALA A 159 2.90 -8.38 -15.93
CA ALA A 159 1.74 -9.20 -15.56
C ALA A 159 2.11 -10.37 -14.65
N ASP A 160 3.34 -10.89 -14.75
CA ASP A 160 3.83 -11.96 -13.90
C ASP A 160 4.95 -11.46 -12.96
N PRO A 161 4.73 -11.44 -11.65
CA PRO A 161 5.73 -11.06 -10.65
C PRO A 161 7.06 -11.83 -10.73
N VAL A 162 7.08 -13.05 -11.27
CA VAL A 162 8.33 -13.81 -11.45
C VAL A 162 9.30 -13.07 -12.39
N ASN A 163 8.80 -12.39 -13.41
CA ASN A 163 9.63 -11.59 -14.31
C ASN A 163 10.29 -10.39 -13.60
N LEU A 164 9.81 -10.02 -12.42
CA LEU A 164 10.25 -8.86 -11.65
C LEU A 164 11.20 -9.25 -10.49
N GLY A 165 11.64 -10.52 -10.45
CA GLY A 165 12.60 -11.00 -9.46
C GLY A 165 11.99 -11.71 -8.24
N PHE A 166 10.69 -11.91 -8.20
CA PHE A 166 10.11 -12.85 -7.24
C PHE A 166 10.40 -14.29 -7.65
N GLN A 167 10.87 -15.10 -6.72
CA GLN A 167 11.15 -16.52 -6.95
C GLN A 167 9.90 -17.40 -6.82
N LEU A 168 8.88 -16.88 -6.13
CA LEU A 168 7.58 -17.52 -6.00
C LEU A 168 6.49 -16.46 -6.21
N ASN A 169 5.52 -16.79 -7.07
CA ASN A 169 4.31 -15.99 -7.28
C ASN A 169 3.07 -16.85 -7.05
N ILE A 170 2.22 -16.45 -6.13
CA ILE A 170 0.91 -17.07 -5.85
C ILE A 170 -0.16 -16.00 -6.01
N ALA A 171 -1.12 -16.23 -6.89
CA ALA A 171 -2.25 -15.35 -7.14
C ALA A 171 -1.92 -13.97 -7.74
N GLY A 172 -0.66 -13.70 -8.10
CA GLY A 172 -0.25 -12.43 -8.72
C GLY A 172 -0.47 -12.44 -10.22
N ALA A 173 -1.13 -11.40 -10.73
CA ALA A 173 -1.41 -11.21 -12.16
C ALA A 173 -1.63 -9.73 -12.49
N SER A 174 -2.00 -9.45 -13.75
CA SER A 174 -2.36 -8.12 -14.25
C SER A 174 -3.69 -7.58 -13.73
N ILE A 175 -4.54 -8.43 -13.12
CA ILE A 175 -5.87 -8.01 -12.66
C ILE A 175 -5.77 -7.04 -11.49
N GLY A 176 -6.54 -5.95 -11.56
CA GLY A 176 -6.59 -4.93 -10.51
C GLY A 176 -7.59 -5.23 -9.39
N ALA A 177 -8.50 -6.18 -9.60
CA ALA A 177 -9.52 -6.60 -8.65
C ALA A 177 -9.84 -8.08 -8.84
N PRO A 178 -10.28 -8.81 -7.80
CA PRO A 178 -10.73 -10.18 -7.96
C PRO A 178 -12.12 -10.20 -8.62
N GLY A 179 -12.44 -11.28 -9.29
CA GLY A 179 -13.79 -11.47 -9.81
C GLY A 179 -14.81 -11.74 -8.72
N SER A 180 -14.39 -12.41 -7.66
CA SER A 180 -15.13 -12.70 -6.43
C SER A 180 -14.17 -13.04 -5.31
N TYR A 181 -14.61 -12.89 -4.04
CA TYR A 181 -13.89 -13.36 -2.87
C TYR A 181 -14.27 -14.78 -2.44
N TYR A 182 -15.27 -15.39 -3.08
CA TYR A 182 -15.76 -16.72 -2.70
C TYR A 182 -15.08 -17.84 -3.47
N GLY A 183 -14.54 -18.83 -2.77
CA GLY A 183 -14.02 -20.07 -3.35
C GLY A 183 -15.09 -20.87 -4.09
N THR A 184 -16.34 -20.84 -3.61
CA THR A 184 -17.51 -21.41 -4.30
C THR A 184 -17.78 -20.79 -5.67
N GLN A 185 -17.24 -19.59 -5.93
CA GLN A 185 -17.28 -18.91 -7.23
C GLN A 185 -15.93 -18.97 -7.96
N ASN A 186 -15.00 -19.81 -7.49
CA ASN A 186 -13.65 -19.95 -8.06
C ASN A 186 -12.90 -18.60 -8.16
N PHE A 187 -13.18 -17.68 -7.23
CA PHE A 187 -12.62 -16.31 -7.20
C PHE A 187 -12.78 -15.55 -8.53
N SER A 188 -13.89 -15.78 -9.25
CA SER A 188 -14.15 -15.30 -10.62
C SER A 188 -15.55 -14.70 -10.74
N ARG A 189 -15.74 -13.73 -11.66
CA ARG A 189 -17.06 -13.13 -11.96
C ARG A 189 -17.99 -14.06 -12.74
N ASN A 190 -17.43 -15.04 -13.44
CA ASN A 190 -18.13 -15.83 -14.45
C ASN A 190 -18.54 -17.22 -14.00
N THR A 191 -18.67 -17.42 -12.68
CA THR A 191 -19.21 -18.67 -12.15
C THR A 191 -20.69 -18.54 -11.83
N ASP A 192 -21.45 -19.60 -12.08
CA ASP A 192 -22.89 -19.67 -11.79
C ASP A 192 -23.18 -20.07 -10.33
N GLY A 193 -22.21 -19.90 -9.43
CA GLY A 193 -22.26 -20.38 -8.04
C GLY A 193 -22.15 -21.91 -7.91
N LYS A 194 -22.07 -22.62 -9.04
CA LYS A 194 -21.90 -24.09 -9.12
C LYS A 194 -20.57 -24.49 -9.75
N GLY A 195 -19.63 -23.55 -9.83
CA GLY A 195 -18.27 -23.80 -10.36
C GLY A 195 -18.19 -23.88 -11.90
N LYS A 196 -19.28 -23.64 -12.62
CA LYS A 196 -19.26 -23.60 -14.09
C LYS A 196 -19.05 -22.17 -14.58
N THR A 197 -18.02 -21.97 -15.40
CA THR A 197 -17.74 -20.68 -16.03
C THR A 197 -18.84 -20.27 -16.98
N LYS A 198 -19.40 -19.07 -16.79
CA LYS A 198 -20.31 -18.43 -17.76
C LYS A 198 -19.54 -17.70 -18.88
N ALA A 199 -18.24 -17.93 -19.00
CA ALA A 199 -17.34 -17.12 -19.82
C ALA A 199 -17.71 -17.20 -21.31
N LYS A 200 -18.28 -16.11 -21.82
CA LYS A 200 -18.25 -15.81 -23.27
C LYS A 200 -16.85 -15.28 -23.69
N ASN A 201 -16.04 -14.80 -22.76
CA ASN A 201 -14.68 -14.28 -23.00
C ASN A 201 -13.75 -14.70 -21.84
N PRO A 202 -12.96 -15.78 -21.99
CA PRO A 202 -11.88 -16.11 -21.05
C PRO A 202 -10.92 -14.92 -20.91
N GLY A 203 -10.61 -14.55 -19.66
CA GLY A 203 -9.69 -13.45 -19.35
C GLY A 203 -10.37 -12.12 -18.96
N LYS A 204 -11.68 -11.94 -19.17
CA LYS A 204 -12.43 -10.77 -18.66
C LYS A 204 -13.17 -11.04 -17.35
N ASP A 205 -13.03 -12.21 -16.80
CA ASP A 205 -13.69 -12.67 -15.58
C ASP A 205 -12.99 -12.26 -14.29
N SER A 206 -11.81 -11.62 -14.37
CA SER A 206 -10.97 -11.26 -13.23
C SER A 206 -10.74 -12.44 -12.29
N ALA A 207 -10.63 -13.67 -12.83
CA ALA A 207 -10.31 -14.85 -12.06
C ALA A 207 -8.92 -14.70 -11.43
N VAL A 208 -8.83 -14.99 -10.14
CA VAL A 208 -7.55 -15.00 -9.42
C VAL A 208 -6.84 -16.32 -9.72
N PRO A 209 -5.63 -16.30 -10.32
CA PRO A 209 -4.92 -17.53 -10.69
C PRO A 209 -4.20 -18.17 -9.50
N GLY A 210 -3.78 -19.45 -9.66
CA GLY A 210 -2.89 -20.14 -8.71
C GLY A 210 -3.55 -20.56 -7.40
N LEU A 211 -4.89 -20.52 -7.32
CA LEU A 211 -5.67 -20.92 -6.15
C LEU A 211 -6.68 -22.03 -6.48
N GLU A 212 -6.43 -22.80 -7.54
CA GLU A 212 -7.34 -23.84 -8.08
C GLU A 212 -7.72 -24.88 -7.03
N LYS A 213 -6.83 -25.20 -6.08
CA LYS A 213 -7.08 -26.14 -4.98
C LYS A 213 -8.22 -25.70 -4.04
N TYR A 214 -8.57 -24.44 -4.05
CA TYR A 214 -9.64 -23.86 -3.23
C TYR A 214 -10.95 -23.67 -4.01
N HIS A 215 -10.97 -23.97 -5.31
CA HIS A 215 -12.16 -23.82 -6.12
C HIS A 215 -13.28 -24.75 -5.64
N GLY A 216 -14.51 -24.22 -5.59
CA GLY A 216 -15.69 -24.95 -5.12
C GLY A 216 -15.78 -25.15 -3.61
N THR A 217 -14.84 -24.61 -2.83
CA THR A 217 -14.85 -24.68 -1.36
C THR A 217 -15.46 -23.41 -0.75
N ASP A 218 -15.81 -23.45 0.53
CA ASP A 218 -16.35 -22.29 1.27
C ASP A 218 -15.27 -21.29 1.71
N ILE A 219 -14.01 -21.49 1.32
CA ILE A 219 -12.91 -20.61 1.71
C ILE A 219 -13.08 -19.22 1.10
N PHE A 220 -12.73 -18.20 1.89
CA PHE A 220 -12.71 -16.81 1.43
C PHE A 220 -11.32 -16.47 0.87
N LEU A 221 -11.24 -15.62 -0.16
CA LEU A 221 -9.98 -15.30 -0.86
C LEU A 221 -8.86 -14.83 0.10
N THR A 222 -9.20 -13.96 1.05
CA THR A 222 -8.24 -13.47 2.04
C THR A 222 -7.65 -14.60 2.88
N GLU A 223 -8.47 -15.59 3.26
CA GLU A 223 -8.01 -16.78 3.99
C GLU A 223 -7.11 -17.66 3.13
N ALA A 224 -7.50 -17.91 1.87
CA ALA A 224 -6.69 -18.70 0.93
C ALA A 224 -5.28 -18.09 0.76
N LEU A 225 -5.21 -16.78 0.53
CA LEU A 225 -3.92 -16.06 0.41
C LEU A 225 -3.09 -16.14 1.70
N THR A 226 -3.73 -16.10 2.87
CA THR A 226 -3.05 -16.22 4.17
C THR A 226 -2.42 -17.60 4.34
N LEU A 227 -3.16 -18.66 3.99
CA LEU A 227 -2.65 -20.04 4.06
C LEU A 227 -1.47 -20.25 3.11
N GLU A 228 -1.54 -19.72 1.89
CA GLU A 228 -0.44 -19.80 0.93
C GLU A 228 0.80 -19.02 1.40
N ALA A 229 0.61 -17.81 1.93
CA ALA A 229 1.71 -17.01 2.45
C ALA A 229 2.41 -17.71 3.63
N ASN A 230 1.63 -18.26 4.56
CA ASN A 230 2.16 -18.98 5.71
C ASN A 230 2.94 -20.24 5.29
N ALA A 231 2.43 -21.00 4.30
CA ALA A 231 3.14 -22.17 3.76
C ALA A 231 4.46 -21.76 3.11
N ALA A 232 4.46 -20.73 2.26
CA ALA A 232 5.68 -20.26 1.59
C ALA A 232 6.74 -19.72 2.58
N VAL A 233 6.30 -19.06 3.66
CA VAL A 233 7.19 -18.63 4.75
C VAL A 233 7.78 -19.84 5.48
N ALA A 234 6.95 -20.85 5.79
CA ALA A 234 7.44 -22.06 6.45
C ALA A 234 8.50 -22.80 5.61
N ASP A 235 8.31 -22.86 4.28
CA ASP A 235 9.30 -23.44 3.35
C ASP A 235 10.63 -22.67 3.37
N ALA A 236 10.59 -21.34 3.39
CA ALA A 236 11.79 -20.50 3.46
C ALA A 236 12.53 -20.69 4.79
N VAL A 237 11.80 -20.77 5.91
CA VAL A 237 12.37 -21.02 7.25
C VAL A 237 12.98 -22.43 7.32
N ALA A 238 12.29 -23.43 6.78
CA ALA A 238 12.83 -24.81 6.73
C ALA A 238 14.09 -24.93 5.88
N ALA A 239 14.27 -24.04 4.88
CA ALA A 239 15.48 -23.94 4.06
C ALA A 239 16.59 -23.07 4.69
N ASP A 240 16.40 -22.56 5.91
CA ASP A 240 17.31 -21.64 6.61
C ASP A 240 17.66 -20.41 5.75
N GLN A 241 16.68 -19.90 5.00
CA GLN A 241 16.85 -18.79 4.07
C GLN A 241 16.06 -17.57 4.55
N PRO A 242 16.67 -16.36 4.63
CA PRO A 242 15.94 -15.14 4.93
C PRO A 242 14.92 -14.89 3.82
N PHE A 243 13.73 -14.44 4.19
CA PHE A 243 12.66 -14.19 3.22
C PHE A 243 12.23 -12.72 3.13
N TYR A 244 11.84 -12.33 1.94
CA TYR A 244 11.08 -11.14 1.64
C TYR A 244 9.69 -11.58 1.18
N LEU A 245 8.69 -11.38 2.02
CA LEU A 245 7.29 -11.64 1.70
C LEU A 245 6.60 -10.34 1.31
N TYR A 246 6.11 -10.27 0.07
CA TYR A 246 5.19 -9.25 -0.39
C TYR A 246 3.77 -9.85 -0.41
N LEU A 247 3.07 -9.74 0.73
CA LEU A 247 1.69 -10.19 0.88
C LEU A 247 0.76 -9.03 0.55
N ALA A 248 0.24 -9.04 -0.66
CA ALA A 248 -0.60 -7.99 -1.21
C ALA A 248 -2.04 -8.50 -1.37
N HIS A 249 -2.86 -8.27 -0.37
CA HIS A 249 -4.26 -8.68 -0.43
C HIS A 249 -5.03 -7.96 -1.54
N TYR A 250 -6.00 -8.64 -2.16
CA TYR A 250 -7.04 -8.01 -2.97
C TYR A 250 -8.07 -7.27 -2.10
N ALA A 251 -8.21 -7.68 -0.84
CA ALA A 251 -9.00 -6.95 0.14
C ALA A 251 -8.34 -5.58 0.40
N VAL A 252 -9.12 -4.53 0.51
CA VAL A 252 -10.58 -4.40 0.65
C VAL A 252 -11.26 -3.90 -0.63
N HIS A 253 -10.63 -4.09 -1.79
CA HIS A 253 -11.14 -3.66 -3.11
C HIS A 253 -12.48 -4.35 -3.45
N ALA A 254 -13.32 -3.65 -4.21
CA ALA A 254 -14.54 -4.25 -4.78
C ALA A 254 -14.22 -5.52 -5.64
N PRO A 255 -15.15 -6.49 -5.74
CA PRO A 255 -16.54 -6.45 -5.28
C PRO A 255 -16.66 -6.56 -3.77
N PHE A 256 -17.59 -5.82 -3.17
CA PHE A 256 -17.80 -5.87 -1.73
C PHE A 256 -18.60 -7.12 -1.35
N ASN A 257 -17.91 -8.27 -1.41
CA ASN A 257 -18.46 -9.54 -0.95
C ASN A 257 -18.33 -9.62 0.57
N SER A 258 -19.44 -9.88 1.26
CA SER A 258 -19.42 -10.04 2.71
C SER A 258 -18.72 -11.33 3.11
N ASP A 259 -17.71 -11.24 4.00
CA ASP A 259 -17.14 -12.43 4.62
C ASP A 259 -18.10 -12.95 5.69
N PRO A 260 -18.67 -14.15 5.52
CA PRO A 260 -19.69 -14.67 6.42
C PRO A 260 -19.18 -14.87 7.85
N ARG A 261 -17.87 -15.02 8.05
CA ARG A 261 -17.25 -15.18 9.36
C ARG A 261 -17.42 -13.96 10.26
N PHE A 262 -17.54 -12.76 9.66
CA PHE A 262 -17.58 -11.47 10.37
C PHE A 262 -18.90 -10.71 10.19
N ALA A 263 -19.80 -11.17 9.31
CA ALA A 263 -21.06 -10.48 8.99
C ALA A 263 -21.91 -10.12 10.23
N ALA A 264 -21.89 -10.97 11.26
CA ALA A 264 -22.63 -10.76 12.49
C ALA A 264 -22.17 -9.51 13.27
N HIS A 265 -20.92 -9.07 13.10
CA HIS A 265 -20.37 -7.91 13.81
C HIS A 265 -20.92 -6.57 13.28
N TYR A 266 -21.40 -6.54 12.04
CA TYR A 266 -21.76 -5.29 11.34
C TYR A 266 -23.25 -5.16 11.00
N LYS A 267 -24.05 -6.25 11.09
CA LYS A 267 -25.46 -6.30 10.67
C LYS A 267 -26.35 -5.23 11.33
N ASP A 268 -26.04 -4.85 12.57
CA ASP A 268 -26.82 -3.91 13.35
C ASP A 268 -26.17 -2.51 13.42
N SER A 269 -25.18 -2.24 12.58
CA SER A 269 -24.40 -0.98 12.57
C SER A 269 -25.17 0.23 12.02
N GLY A 270 -26.33 0.03 11.40
CA GLY A 270 -27.08 1.09 10.72
C GLY A 270 -26.43 1.61 9.43
N LYS A 271 -25.33 1.00 8.98
CA LYS A 271 -24.64 1.36 7.72
C LYS A 271 -25.26 0.64 6.52
N PRO A 272 -25.09 1.16 5.28
CA PRO A 272 -25.50 0.46 4.07
C PRO A 272 -24.91 -0.96 3.98
N GLU A 273 -25.63 -1.90 3.36
CA GLU A 273 -25.20 -3.30 3.22
C GLU A 273 -23.80 -3.43 2.60
N ALA A 274 -23.51 -2.64 1.58
CA ALA A 274 -22.19 -2.62 0.93
C ALA A 274 -21.09 -2.15 1.89
N ALA A 275 -21.38 -1.19 2.79
CA ALA A 275 -20.42 -0.72 3.80
C ALA A 275 -20.20 -1.78 4.89
N GLN A 276 -21.26 -2.52 5.27
CA GLN A 276 -21.15 -3.66 6.19
C GLN A 276 -20.27 -4.76 5.56
N ALA A 277 -20.48 -5.06 4.27
CA ALA A 277 -19.67 -6.03 3.54
C ALA A 277 -18.19 -5.57 3.45
N PHE A 278 -17.93 -4.30 3.14
CA PHE A 278 -16.58 -3.72 3.17
C PHE A 278 -15.91 -3.89 4.54
N ALA A 279 -16.64 -3.64 5.62
CA ALA A 279 -16.10 -3.80 6.98
C ALA A 279 -15.73 -5.27 7.29
N THR A 280 -16.46 -6.26 6.74
CA THR A 280 -16.06 -7.66 6.85
C THR A 280 -14.78 -7.99 6.07
N LEU A 281 -14.53 -7.32 4.93
CA LEU A 281 -13.26 -7.44 4.20
C LEU A 281 -12.09 -6.87 5.02
N VAL A 282 -12.31 -5.74 5.69
CA VAL A 282 -11.33 -5.13 6.61
C VAL A 282 -11.00 -6.09 7.75
N GLU A 283 -12.01 -6.65 8.42
CA GLU A 283 -11.79 -7.59 9.54
C GLU A 283 -11.15 -8.90 9.08
N GLY A 284 -11.49 -9.39 7.88
CA GLY A 284 -10.88 -10.58 7.28
C GLY A 284 -9.40 -10.39 6.96
N MET A 285 -9.05 -9.20 6.46
CA MET A 285 -7.66 -8.80 6.23
C MET A 285 -6.88 -8.67 7.55
N ASP A 286 -7.47 -8.08 8.56
CA ASP A 286 -6.87 -7.96 9.90
C ASP A 286 -6.64 -9.32 10.56
N LYS A 287 -7.59 -10.26 10.40
CA LYS A 287 -7.38 -11.66 10.82
C LYS A 287 -6.16 -12.26 10.11
N SER A 288 -5.99 -12.00 8.81
CA SER A 288 -4.82 -12.47 8.05
C SER A 288 -3.51 -11.96 8.65
N LEU A 289 -3.45 -10.69 9.04
CA LEU A 289 -2.29 -10.12 9.71
C LEU A 289 -2.01 -10.83 11.04
N ASN A 290 -3.04 -11.06 11.86
CA ASN A 290 -2.88 -11.73 13.14
C ASN A 290 -2.47 -13.20 12.97
N ASP A 291 -3.00 -13.90 11.98
CA ASP A 291 -2.63 -15.27 11.65
C ASP A 291 -1.16 -15.37 11.19
N LEU A 292 -0.69 -14.42 10.38
CA LEU A 292 0.72 -14.34 10.00
C LEU A 292 1.62 -14.09 11.22
N LEU A 293 1.28 -13.16 12.11
CA LEU A 293 2.03 -12.90 13.34
C LEU A 293 2.15 -14.16 14.20
N ASN A 294 1.04 -14.86 14.42
CA ASN A 294 1.01 -16.12 15.17
C ASN A 294 1.84 -17.22 14.50
N HIS A 295 1.81 -17.27 13.16
CA HIS A 295 2.59 -18.24 12.40
C HIS A 295 4.10 -17.99 12.52
N LEU A 296 4.54 -16.73 12.44
CA LEU A 296 5.93 -16.35 12.65
C LEU A 296 6.43 -16.68 14.06
N GLU A 297 5.59 -16.47 15.09
CA GLU A 297 5.90 -16.90 16.47
C GLU A 297 6.04 -18.41 16.58
N LYS A 298 5.12 -19.16 15.97
CA LYS A 298 5.16 -20.64 15.95
C LYS A 298 6.41 -21.18 15.25
N LEU A 299 6.89 -20.50 14.21
CA LEU A 299 8.12 -20.86 13.51
C LEU A 299 9.40 -20.44 14.26
N GLY A 300 9.28 -19.62 15.32
CA GLY A 300 10.42 -19.11 16.09
C GLY A 300 11.24 -18.06 15.34
N VAL A 301 10.63 -17.32 14.42
CA VAL A 301 11.30 -16.28 13.61
C VAL A 301 10.71 -14.89 13.79
N ALA A 302 9.71 -14.72 14.67
CA ALA A 302 9.01 -13.47 14.87
C ALA A 302 9.93 -12.34 15.34
N GLU A 303 10.87 -12.63 16.24
CA GLU A 303 11.84 -11.67 16.76
C GLU A 303 12.84 -11.19 15.68
N ASN A 304 12.97 -11.98 14.60
CA ASN A 304 13.87 -11.67 13.47
C ASN A 304 13.11 -11.20 12.21
N THR A 305 11.81 -10.92 12.32
CA THR A 305 10.96 -10.52 11.18
C THR A 305 10.43 -9.11 11.39
N LEU A 306 10.77 -8.21 10.45
CA LEU A 306 10.25 -6.83 10.40
C LEU A 306 9.05 -6.78 9.46
N ILE A 307 7.96 -6.18 9.93
CA ILE A 307 6.71 -6.02 9.17
C ILE A 307 6.49 -4.54 8.86
N PHE A 308 6.25 -4.25 7.59
CA PHE A 308 5.69 -2.99 7.09
C PHE A 308 4.25 -3.26 6.65
N PHE A 309 3.29 -2.74 7.39
CA PHE A 309 1.87 -2.79 7.08
C PHE A 309 1.43 -1.47 6.46
N LEU A 310 0.74 -1.49 5.31
CA LEU A 310 0.24 -0.27 4.68
C LEU A 310 -0.93 -0.51 3.71
N GLY A 311 -1.69 0.57 3.44
CA GLY A 311 -2.62 0.65 2.30
C GLY A 311 -1.92 1.10 1.02
N ASP A 312 -2.47 0.78 -0.15
CA ASP A 312 -1.89 1.19 -1.44
C ASP A 312 -2.47 2.49 -1.99
N ASN A 313 -3.62 2.92 -1.53
CA ASN A 313 -4.24 4.23 -1.78
C ASN A 313 -5.35 4.50 -0.76
N GLY A 314 -5.96 5.68 -0.84
CA GLY A 314 -7.07 6.04 0.04
C GLY A 314 -8.27 5.12 -0.08
N SER A 315 -9.16 5.22 0.90
CA SER A 315 -10.37 4.40 1.03
C SER A 315 -11.29 4.50 -0.19
N ASP A 316 -11.88 3.38 -0.61
CA ASP A 316 -13.03 3.34 -1.52
C ASP A 316 -14.29 2.76 -0.84
N ALA A 317 -14.38 2.87 0.49
CA ALA A 317 -15.48 2.35 1.28
C ALA A 317 -16.83 2.90 0.80
N PRO A 318 -17.85 2.04 0.60
CA PRO A 318 -19.16 2.44 0.07
C PRO A 318 -20.07 2.99 1.17
N LEU A 319 -19.70 4.11 1.78
CA LEU A 319 -20.42 4.76 2.89
C LEU A 319 -21.54 5.72 2.43
N GLY A 320 -22.06 5.57 1.22
CA GLY A 320 -23.12 6.39 0.64
C GLY A 320 -22.59 7.42 -0.37
N ASP A 321 -23.42 8.42 -0.70
CA ASP A 321 -23.16 9.36 -1.80
C ASP A 321 -22.25 10.55 -1.42
N GLN A 322 -21.79 10.62 -0.17
CA GLN A 322 -20.96 11.72 0.31
C GLN A 322 -19.48 11.48 -0.04
N HIS A 323 -19.14 11.58 -1.32
CA HIS A 323 -17.80 11.27 -1.84
C HIS A 323 -16.69 12.15 -1.30
N GLU A 324 -16.99 13.35 -0.81
CA GLU A 324 -15.95 14.25 -0.33
C GLU A 324 -15.41 13.87 1.05
N VAL A 325 -16.25 13.30 1.93
CA VAL A 325 -15.85 13.05 3.32
C VAL A 325 -16.29 11.71 3.89
N ALA A 326 -17.28 11.03 3.32
CA ALA A 326 -17.94 9.91 4.01
C ALA A 326 -17.01 8.72 4.32
N CYS A 327 -16.18 8.31 3.36
CA CYS A 327 -15.33 7.11 3.53
C CYS A 327 -14.00 7.37 4.26
N ALA A 328 -13.57 8.62 4.38
CA ALA A 328 -12.31 8.99 5.02
C ALA A 328 -12.49 10.02 6.15
N ALA A 329 -13.74 10.28 6.58
CA ALA A 329 -14.05 11.30 7.57
C ALA A 329 -13.18 11.18 8.84
N PRO A 330 -12.59 12.31 9.31
CA PRO A 330 -12.84 13.70 8.91
C PRO A 330 -12.01 14.19 7.71
N LEU A 331 -11.12 13.38 7.14
CA LEU A 331 -10.36 13.74 5.94
C LEU A 331 -11.29 13.82 4.73
N ARG A 332 -11.03 14.78 3.84
CA ARG A 332 -11.75 14.89 2.57
C ARG A 332 -11.21 13.93 1.52
N GLY A 333 -12.07 13.55 0.59
CA GLY A 333 -11.71 12.74 -0.55
C GLY A 333 -11.72 11.24 -0.28
N LYS A 334 -11.37 10.52 -1.31
CA LYS A 334 -11.33 9.05 -1.37
C LYS A 334 -10.33 8.63 -2.45
N LYS A 335 -10.14 7.32 -2.66
CA LYS A 335 -9.34 6.77 -3.76
C LYS A 335 -9.50 7.57 -5.05
N GLY A 336 -8.40 7.92 -5.70
CA GLY A 336 -8.38 8.69 -6.95
C GLY A 336 -8.67 10.19 -6.81
N ALA A 337 -8.79 10.71 -5.58
CA ALA A 337 -9.04 12.12 -5.32
C ALA A 337 -7.77 12.89 -4.95
N HIS A 338 -7.88 14.21 -5.01
CA HIS A 338 -6.80 15.18 -4.75
C HIS A 338 -6.72 15.66 -3.30
N TYR A 339 -7.60 15.21 -2.41
CA TYR A 339 -7.59 15.55 -0.99
C TYR A 339 -6.90 14.45 -0.15
N GLU A 340 -6.61 14.74 1.12
CA GLU A 340 -5.87 13.85 2.03
C GLU A 340 -6.44 12.43 2.11
N GLY A 341 -7.77 12.28 2.11
CA GLY A 341 -8.43 10.97 2.13
C GLY A 341 -8.16 10.09 0.90
N GLY A 342 -7.64 10.68 -0.19
CA GLY A 342 -7.26 9.93 -1.40
C GLY A 342 -5.88 9.28 -1.34
N MET A 343 -5.00 9.77 -0.47
CA MET A 343 -3.57 9.41 -0.49
C MET A 343 -2.99 9.04 0.87
N ARG A 344 -3.66 9.42 1.95
CA ARG A 344 -3.20 9.13 3.31
C ARG A 344 -3.61 7.72 3.67
N VAL A 345 -2.62 6.88 3.96
CA VAL A 345 -2.82 5.46 4.22
C VAL A 345 -2.30 5.08 5.61
N PRO A 346 -2.83 4.02 6.22
CA PRO A 346 -2.23 3.46 7.43
C PRO A 346 -0.82 2.98 7.10
N PHE A 347 0.13 3.26 7.99
CA PHE A 347 1.47 2.68 7.95
C PHE A 347 1.91 2.33 9.36
N ILE A 348 2.27 1.06 9.56
CA ILE A 348 2.84 0.55 10.80
C ILE A 348 4.12 -0.20 10.46
N ALA A 349 5.19 0.09 11.20
CA ALA A 349 6.40 -0.70 11.17
C ALA A 349 6.67 -1.29 12.54
N ALA A 350 6.85 -2.61 12.60
CA ALA A 350 7.09 -3.31 13.85
C ALA A 350 7.89 -4.59 13.62
N TRP A 351 8.75 -4.94 14.56
CA TRP A 351 9.20 -6.32 14.70
C TRP A 351 7.99 -7.18 15.06
N ALA A 352 7.82 -8.33 14.39
CA ALA A 352 6.66 -9.19 14.62
C ALA A 352 6.53 -9.66 16.08
N LYS A 353 7.65 -9.68 16.79
CA LYS A 353 7.70 -9.79 18.25
C LYS A 353 8.86 -8.98 18.79
N PRO A 354 8.62 -7.99 19.66
CA PRO A 354 9.68 -7.23 20.30
C PRO A 354 10.58 -8.13 21.16
N ASP A 355 11.90 -8.00 20.96
CA ASP A 355 12.95 -8.65 21.78
C ASP A 355 14.19 -7.72 21.84
N PRO A 356 14.43 -7.02 22.95
CA PRO A 356 15.56 -6.11 23.08
C PRO A 356 16.93 -6.82 23.08
N THR A 357 16.96 -8.14 23.15
CA THR A 357 18.20 -8.93 23.07
C THR A 357 18.56 -9.35 21.65
N ASN A 358 17.61 -9.24 20.71
CA ASN A 358 17.83 -9.59 19.31
C ASN A 358 18.80 -8.60 18.64
N PRO A 359 19.89 -9.06 17.98
CA PRO A 359 20.89 -8.17 17.39
C PRO A 359 20.37 -7.25 16.27
N HIS A 360 19.34 -7.65 15.55
CA HIS A 360 18.71 -6.81 14.53
C HIS A 360 17.87 -5.71 15.17
N GLN A 361 17.14 -6.04 16.23
CA GLN A 361 16.33 -5.08 16.97
C GLN A 361 17.21 -4.07 17.74
N GLN A 362 18.39 -4.48 18.20
CA GLN A 362 19.37 -3.54 18.79
C GLN A 362 19.90 -2.52 17.77
N LYS A 363 20.02 -2.91 16.48
CA LYS A 363 20.45 -2.00 15.40
C LYS A 363 19.33 -1.11 14.90
N LEU A 364 18.09 -1.58 14.94
CA LEU A 364 16.89 -0.85 14.57
C LEU A 364 15.88 -0.97 15.73
N ALA A 365 16.08 -0.17 16.76
CA ALA A 365 15.26 -0.16 17.97
C ALA A 365 13.95 0.61 17.71
N ILE A 366 12.94 -0.08 17.19
CA ILE A 366 11.62 0.51 16.94
C ILE A 366 10.88 0.65 18.28
N PRO A 367 10.47 1.86 18.68
CA PRO A 367 9.74 2.06 19.93
C PRO A 367 8.32 1.49 19.82
N THR A 368 7.87 0.83 20.89
CA THR A 368 6.54 0.23 20.96
C THR A 368 5.45 1.27 21.24
N GLY A 369 4.29 1.16 20.55
CA GLY A 369 3.15 2.05 20.73
C GLY A 369 3.38 3.51 20.29
N ALA A 370 4.49 3.78 19.59
CA ALA A 370 4.88 5.14 19.20
C ALA A 370 4.12 5.67 17.98
N ILE A 371 4.14 7.00 17.82
CA ILE A 371 3.61 7.71 16.67
C ILE A 371 4.72 8.56 16.05
N GLN A 372 4.89 8.45 14.73
CA GLN A 372 5.74 9.31 13.93
C GLN A 372 4.90 10.31 13.14
N SER A 373 5.26 11.58 13.22
CA SER A 373 4.51 12.68 12.58
C SER A 373 5.23 13.34 11.41
N GLN A 374 6.48 12.99 11.11
CA GLN A 374 7.13 13.48 9.90
C GLN A 374 6.57 12.80 8.65
N VAL A 375 6.58 13.52 7.55
CA VAL A 375 6.08 13.04 6.26
C VAL A 375 6.95 11.92 5.72
N ALA A 376 6.30 10.82 5.37
CA ALA A 376 6.92 9.71 4.67
C ALA A 376 5.97 9.17 3.59
N ASN A 377 6.48 8.40 2.66
CA ASN A 377 5.67 7.87 1.56
C ASN A 377 6.20 6.54 1.04
N VAL A 378 5.46 5.92 0.15
CA VAL A 378 5.72 4.57 -0.36
C VAL A 378 7.05 4.39 -1.09
N THR A 379 7.64 5.47 -1.65
CA THR A 379 8.96 5.39 -2.31
C THR A 379 10.09 5.12 -1.30
N ASP A 380 9.87 5.47 -0.04
CA ASP A 380 10.84 5.31 1.05
C ASP A 380 11.08 3.84 1.44
N LEU A 381 10.13 2.95 1.11
CA LEU A 381 10.26 1.52 1.41
C LEU A 381 11.42 0.87 0.66
N PHE A 382 11.63 1.24 -0.60
CA PHE A 382 12.69 0.67 -1.43
C PHE A 382 14.09 0.85 -0.79
N PRO A 383 14.59 2.07 -0.52
CA PRO A 383 15.91 2.26 0.08
C PRO A 383 15.95 1.74 1.53
N THR A 384 14.84 1.76 2.27
CA THR A 384 14.77 1.20 3.63
C THR A 384 15.01 -0.31 3.62
N VAL A 385 14.31 -1.04 2.76
CA VAL A 385 14.43 -2.50 2.66
C VAL A 385 15.80 -2.90 2.11
N LEU A 386 16.34 -2.20 1.11
CA LEU A 386 17.69 -2.48 0.61
C LEU A 386 18.75 -2.32 1.71
N SER A 387 18.66 -1.27 2.50
CA SER A 387 19.61 -1.05 3.61
C SER A 387 19.50 -2.15 4.69
N LEU A 388 18.28 -2.61 5.02
CA LEU A 388 18.06 -3.76 5.92
C LEU A 388 18.70 -5.05 5.38
N ALA A 389 18.59 -5.25 4.08
CA ALA A 389 19.19 -6.38 3.37
C ALA A 389 20.70 -6.21 3.10
N ARG A 390 21.29 -5.09 3.50
CA ARG A 390 22.71 -4.73 3.25
C ARG A 390 23.07 -4.80 1.77
N THR A 391 22.17 -4.36 0.93
CA THR A 391 22.34 -4.22 -0.51
C THR A 391 22.00 -2.80 -0.94
N HIS A 392 22.24 -2.47 -2.18
CA HIS A 392 22.00 -1.13 -2.73
C HIS A 392 21.53 -1.24 -4.18
N GLU A 393 20.98 -0.16 -4.66
CA GLU A 393 20.62 -0.01 -6.07
C GLU A 393 21.86 0.06 -6.97
N PRO A 394 21.74 -0.42 -8.23
CA PRO A 394 22.83 -0.29 -9.19
C PRO A 394 23.04 1.16 -9.61
N GLU A 395 24.25 1.47 -10.05
CA GLU A 395 24.59 2.79 -10.61
C GLU A 395 23.61 3.18 -11.74
N GLY A 396 23.11 4.41 -11.68
CA GLY A 396 22.17 4.95 -12.68
C GLY A 396 20.69 4.67 -12.38
N HIS A 397 20.35 3.84 -11.38
CA HIS A 397 18.97 3.72 -10.94
C HIS A 397 18.63 4.87 -9.99
N LEU A 398 17.74 5.77 -10.42
CA LEU A 398 17.32 6.91 -9.62
C LEU A 398 16.29 6.47 -8.58
N VAL A 399 16.54 6.78 -7.31
CA VAL A 399 15.61 6.55 -6.20
C VAL A 399 15.12 7.90 -5.68
N ASP A 400 13.79 8.07 -5.61
CA ASP A 400 13.17 9.30 -5.10
C ASP A 400 12.90 9.22 -3.59
N GLY A 401 12.80 7.99 -3.05
CA GLY A 401 12.61 7.72 -1.64
C GLY A 401 13.87 7.91 -0.80
N ARG A 402 13.70 7.97 0.50
CA ARG A 402 14.78 8.05 1.49
C ARG A 402 14.60 7.00 2.57
N PRO A 403 15.68 6.40 3.09
CA PRO A 403 15.57 5.43 4.18
C PRO A 403 14.81 5.99 5.38
N LEU A 404 14.02 5.14 6.03
CA LEU A 404 13.15 5.52 7.15
C LEU A 404 13.80 5.32 8.54
N PHE A 405 15.07 4.95 8.64
CA PHE A 405 15.69 4.50 9.90
C PHE A 405 15.48 5.43 11.08
N ASP A 406 15.75 6.73 10.94
CA ASP A 406 15.55 7.70 12.02
C ASP A 406 14.07 7.75 12.42
N LEU A 407 13.18 7.81 11.43
CA LEU A 407 11.74 7.86 11.68
C LEU A 407 11.23 6.58 12.35
N LEU A 408 11.76 5.41 11.96
CA LEU A 408 11.40 4.12 12.55
C LEU A 408 11.88 3.98 14.00
N THR A 409 12.96 4.65 14.37
CA THR A 409 13.44 4.70 15.78
C THR A 409 12.77 5.79 16.60
N GLY A 410 11.78 6.49 16.01
CA GLY A 410 11.09 7.60 16.67
C GLY A 410 11.91 8.87 16.77
N GLN A 411 13.08 8.93 16.14
CA GLN A 411 13.93 10.11 16.14
C GLN A 411 13.50 11.10 15.04
N PRO A 412 13.65 12.41 15.27
CA PRO A 412 13.45 13.38 14.22
C PRO A 412 14.57 13.27 13.17
N ALA A 413 14.20 13.46 11.90
CA ALA A 413 15.13 13.54 10.77
C ALA A 413 15.06 14.95 10.16
N PRO A 414 15.72 15.98 10.77
CA PRO A 414 15.56 17.38 10.36
C PRO A 414 16.08 17.65 8.94
N GLU A 415 17.06 16.89 8.47
CA GLU A 415 17.61 17.02 7.12
C GLU A 415 16.74 16.32 6.06
N ARG A 416 15.71 15.57 6.47
CA ARG A 416 14.78 14.91 5.57
C ARG A 416 13.77 15.92 5.01
N PRO A 417 13.68 16.12 3.68
CA PRO A 417 12.63 16.93 3.10
C PRO A 417 11.25 16.33 3.42
N GLU A 418 10.39 17.11 4.03
CA GLU A 418 8.99 16.73 4.24
C GLU A 418 8.18 17.08 2.99
N GLN A 419 8.42 16.34 1.91
CA GLN A 419 7.86 16.61 0.60
C GLN A 419 7.13 15.38 0.05
N PHE A 420 6.03 15.64 -0.67
CA PHE A 420 5.29 14.62 -1.38
C PHE A 420 4.72 15.18 -2.68
N LEU A 421 4.99 14.48 -3.79
CA LEU A 421 4.45 14.76 -5.12
C LEU A 421 3.44 13.69 -5.50
N MET A 422 2.20 14.08 -5.78
CA MET A 422 1.21 13.23 -6.42
C MET A 422 0.82 13.87 -7.76
N HIS A 423 1.11 13.18 -8.84
CA HIS A 423 0.80 13.62 -10.20
C HIS A 423 -0.21 12.67 -10.84
N TYR A 424 -1.38 13.20 -11.21
CA TYR A 424 -2.47 12.43 -11.81
C TYR A 424 -2.95 13.10 -13.10
N PRO A 425 -2.22 12.92 -14.22
CA PRO A 425 -2.53 13.56 -15.51
C PRO A 425 -3.61 12.79 -16.30
N HIS A 426 -4.58 12.21 -15.61
CA HIS A 426 -5.63 11.35 -16.18
C HIS A 426 -7.00 11.78 -15.66
N ALA A 427 -8.04 11.55 -16.46
CA ALA A 427 -9.42 11.79 -16.05
C ALA A 427 -10.42 11.15 -17.03
N PRO A 428 -11.71 11.10 -16.66
CA PRO A 428 -12.20 11.24 -15.30
C PRO A 428 -12.08 9.89 -14.54
N HIS A 429 -11.71 9.93 -13.27
CA HIS A 429 -11.82 8.76 -12.39
C HIS A 429 -12.64 9.13 -11.15
N ARG A 430 -12.02 9.56 -10.04
CA ARG A 430 -12.70 10.13 -8.87
C ARG A 430 -12.48 11.64 -8.80
N SER A 431 -11.61 12.16 -9.66
CA SER A 431 -11.26 13.55 -9.82
C SER A 431 -10.91 13.82 -11.27
N ASN A 432 -10.75 15.10 -11.65
CA ASN A 432 -10.17 15.52 -12.93
C ASN A 432 -8.64 15.53 -12.85
N TYR A 433 -7.98 15.95 -13.92
CA TYR A 433 -6.52 16.05 -14.03
C TYR A 433 -5.93 16.97 -12.97
N PHE A 434 -5.06 16.47 -12.10
CA PHE A 434 -4.48 17.27 -11.02
C PHE A 434 -3.03 16.93 -10.73
N THR A 435 -2.36 17.84 -10.06
CA THR A 435 -1.08 17.59 -9.37
C THR A 435 -1.12 18.20 -7.99
N ILE A 436 -0.57 17.49 -7.02
CA ILE A 436 -0.40 17.94 -5.65
C ILE A 436 1.08 18.03 -5.36
N TRP A 437 1.46 19.12 -4.71
CA TRP A 437 2.74 19.28 -4.07
C TRP A 437 2.55 19.64 -2.60
N ARG A 438 3.07 18.81 -1.75
CA ARG A 438 3.18 19.08 -0.33
C ARG A 438 4.63 19.39 0.02
N SER A 439 4.85 20.46 0.79
CA SER A 439 6.15 20.80 1.37
C SER A 439 5.94 21.33 2.79
N GLY A 440 6.46 20.59 3.77
CA GLY A 440 6.16 20.82 5.18
C GLY A 440 4.66 20.73 5.46
N HIS A 441 4.10 21.78 6.02
CA HIS A 441 2.66 21.86 6.32
C HIS A 441 1.81 22.39 5.16
N TRP A 442 2.43 22.93 4.11
CA TRP A 442 1.70 23.50 2.98
C TRP A 442 1.43 22.47 1.91
N LYS A 443 0.24 22.53 1.35
CA LYS A 443 -0.20 21.70 0.23
C LYS A 443 -0.84 22.57 -0.83
N VAL A 444 -0.32 22.49 -2.06
CA VAL A 444 -0.95 23.10 -3.24
C VAL A 444 -1.51 22.00 -4.13
N ILE A 445 -2.70 22.25 -4.69
CA ILE A 445 -3.33 21.40 -5.69
C ILE A 445 -3.48 22.26 -6.96
N TYR A 446 -2.95 21.76 -8.06
CA TYR A 446 -3.11 22.35 -9.39
C TYR A 446 -4.06 21.49 -10.22
N HIS A 447 -5.12 22.10 -10.73
CA HIS A 447 -6.09 21.50 -11.63
C HIS A 447 -5.85 21.96 -13.05
N TYR A 448 -5.56 21.01 -13.97
CA TYR A 448 -5.21 21.32 -15.36
C TYR A 448 -6.40 21.77 -16.18
N LEU A 449 -7.57 21.23 -15.93
CA LEU A 449 -8.80 21.46 -16.67
C LEU A 449 -9.98 21.63 -15.70
N PRO A 450 -10.00 22.72 -14.91
CA PRO A 450 -10.99 22.93 -13.85
C PRO A 450 -12.42 23.09 -14.40
N GLU A 451 -12.56 23.51 -15.67
CA GLU A 451 -13.85 23.75 -16.33
C GLU A 451 -14.55 22.48 -16.83
N ILE A 452 -13.86 21.33 -16.85
CA ILE A 452 -14.50 20.09 -17.30
C ILE A 452 -15.61 19.72 -16.33
N PRO A 453 -16.89 19.65 -16.82
CA PRO A 453 -18.01 19.25 -15.98
C PRO A 453 -17.77 17.86 -15.42
N THR A 454 -17.94 17.71 -14.13
CA THR A 454 -17.87 16.42 -13.48
C THR A 454 -19.22 15.72 -13.62
N HIS A 455 -19.20 14.47 -14.08
CA HIS A 455 -20.39 13.63 -14.15
C HIS A 455 -20.41 12.65 -12.99
N GLY A 456 -21.50 12.60 -12.25
CA GLY A 456 -21.69 11.62 -11.18
C GLY A 456 -20.81 11.88 -9.94
N ASN A 457 -20.08 10.84 -9.52
CA ASN A 457 -19.38 10.76 -8.24
C ASN A 457 -17.99 11.42 -8.21
N LEU A 458 -17.72 12.40 -9.03
CA LEU A 458 -16.41 13.06 -9.06
C LEU A 458 -16.30 14.16 -7.99
N ILE A 459 -15.17 14.17 -7.31
CA ILE A 459 -14.79 15.26 -6.40
C ILE A 459 -14.33 16.44 -7.25
N GLN A 460 -15.00 17.56 -7.08
CA GLN A 460 -14.85 18.72 -7.94
C GLN A 460 -13.73 19.64 -7.46
N SER A 461 -13.07 20.30 -8.42
CA SER A 461 -12.16 21.41 -8.17
C SER A 461 -12.87 22.74 -7.86
N ALA A 462 -14.21 22.76 -7.82
CA ALA A 462 -15.03 23.97 -7.73
C ALA A 462 -14.74 25.00 -8.84
N GLY A 463 -14.26 24.58 -10.01
CA GLY A 463 -13.86 25.45 -11.12
C GLY A 463 -12.54 26.19 -10.91
N GLN A 464 -11.79 25.87 -9.87
CA GLN A 464 -10.54 26.55 -9.49
C GLN A 464 -9.32 25.86 -10.09
N THR A 465 -8.38 26.64 -10.63
CA THR A 465 -7.09 26.13 -11.10
C THR A 465 -6.15 25.80 -9.95
N TYR A 466 -6.22 26.56 -8.86
CA TYR A 466 -5.35 26.43 -7.69
C TYR A 466 -6.18 26.27 -6.43
N GLN A 467 -5.71 25.38 -5.54
CA GLN A 467 -6.13 25.34 -4.15
C GLN A 467 -4.89 25.28 -3.26
N LEU A 468 -4.93 25.95 -2.11
CA LEU A 468 -3.82 26.03 -1.16
C LEU A 468 -4.30 25.78 0.25
N PHE A 469 -3.66 24.84 0.96
CA PHE A 469 -4.01 24.48 2.33
C PHE A 469 -2.79 24.52 3.25
N ASN A 470 -3.01 24.90 4.50
CA ASN A 470 -2.06 24.70 5.59
C ASN A 470 -2.53 23.54 6.47
N LEU A 471 -1.98 22.37 6.26
CA LEU A 471 -2.41 21.13 6.94
C LEU A 471 -2.10 21.08 8.44
N LYS A 472 -1.31 22.03 8.98
CA LYS A 472 -1.10 22.18 10.42
C LYS A 472 -2.33 22.79 11.09
N ASP A 473 -2.89 23.83 10.48
CA ASP A 473 -4.01 24.59 11.03
C ASP A 473 -5.36 24.05 10.54
N ASP A 474 -5.36 23.45 9.34
CA ASP A 474 -6.52 22.86 8.67
C ASP A 474 -6.19 21.48 8.09
N PRO A 475 -6.04 20.44 8.94
CA PRO A 475 -5.70 19.09 8.49
C PRO A 475 -6.79 18.41 7.66
N PHE A 476 -7.97 19.03 7.55
CA PHE A 476 -9.13 18.51 6.83
C PHE A 476 -9.46 19.29 5.55
N GLU A 477 -8.60 20.23 5.15
CA GLU A 477 -8.68 20.95 3.87
C GLU A 477 -10.03 21.68 3.66
N GLN A 478 -10.53 22.34 4.73
CA GLN A 478 -11.81 23.06 4.70
C GLN A 478 -11.68 24.51 4.22
N ASN A 479 -10.49 25.11 4.36
CA ASN A 479 -10.24 26.51 4.10
C ASN A 479 -9.19 26.70 3.00
N ASP A 480 -9.63 26.98 1.78
CA ASP A 480 -8.74 27.28 0.67
C ASP A 480 -8.12 28.68 0.83
N LEU A 481 -6.80 28.72 0.92
CA LEU A 481 -6.01 29.92 1.12
C LEU A 481 -5.42 30.51 -0.18
N ALA A 482 -5.73 29.95 -1.35
CA ALA A 482 -5.13 30.37 -2.62
C ALA A 482 -5.31 31.88 -2.90
N THR A 483 -6.49 32.44 -2.63
CA THR A 483 -6.76 33.85 -2.82
C THR A 483 -6.17 34.74 -1.72
N SER A 484 -6.17 34.26 -0.46
CA SER A 484 -5.73 35.06 0.70
C SER A 484 -4.22 35.03 0.92
N GLN A 485 -3.50 34.04 0.35
CA GLN A 485 -2.06 33.81 0.51
C GLN A 485 -1.32 33.72 -0.85
N PRO A 486 -1.39 34.78 -1.71
CA PRO A 486 -0.86 34.69 -3.08
C PRO A 486 0.65 34.50 -3.14
N ALA A 487 1.41 35.05 -2.20
CA ALA A 487 2.86 34.85 -2.13
C ALA A 487 3.21 33.39 -1.82
N LYS A 488 2.50 32.76 -0.87
CA LYS A 488 2.69 31.34 -0.52
C LYS A 488 2.23 30.44 -1.67
N LEU A 489 1.14 30.76 -2.32
CA LEU A 489 0.68 30.03 -3.51
C LEU A 489 1.77 30.02 -4.60
N ASN A 490 2.36 31.19 -4.90
CA ASN A 490 3.42 31.29 -5.90
C ASN A 490 4.66 30.46 -5.51
N GLU A 491 5.09 30.50 -4.24
CA GLU A 491 6.18 29.68 -3.71
C GLU A 491 5.90 28.18 -3.89
N MET A 492 4.72 27.72 -3.50
CA MET A 492 4.33 26.33 -3.58
C MET A 492 4.18 25.85 -5.04
N MET A 493 3.70 26.71 -5.93
CA MET A 493 3.63 26.40 -7.37
C MET A 493 4.99 26.33 -8.03
N GLN A 494 5.96 27.14 -7.61
CA GLN A 494 7.37 27.01 -8.03
C GLN A 494 7.92 25.62 -7.65
N GLY A 495 7.69 25.20 -6.39
CA GLY A 495 8.08 23.87 -5.89
C GLY A 495 7.43 22.74 -6.70
N LEU A 496 6.13 22.83 -6.99
CA LEU A 496 5.38 21.88 -7.80
C LEU A 496 5.98 21.74 -9.21
N ILE A 497 6.22 22.87 -9.89
CA ILE A 497 6.77 22.87 -11.26
C ILE A 497 8.17 22.25 -11.26
N THR A 498 9.03 22.66 -10.34
CA THR A 498 10.40 22.10 -10.19
C THR A 498 10.36 20.59 -9.91
N ALA A 499 9.45 20.14 -9.04
CA ALA A 499 9.30 18.71 -8.75
C ALA A 499 8.89 17.92 -10.00
N LEU A 500 7.92 18.40 -10.78
CA LEU A 500 7.50 17.76 -12.02
C LEU A 500 8.63 17.69 -13.07
N GLU A 501 9.41 18.76 -13.22
CA GLU A 501 10.56 18.80 -14.12
C GLU A 501 11.66 17.82 -13.71
N ASN A 502 12.00 17.76 -12.42
CA ASN A 502 13.00 16.84 -11.88
C ASN A 502 12.59 15.36 -12.05
N HIS A 503 11.30 15.08 -12.10
CA HIS A 503 10.77 13.74 -12.36
C HIS A 503 10.49 13.46 -13.84
N GLN A 504 10.71 14.44 -14.74
CA GLN A 504 10.42 14.33 -16.18
C GLN A 504 8.94 13.93 -16.43
N ALA A 505 8.03 14.54 -15.68
CA ALA A 505 6.62 14.17 -15.67
C ALA A 505 5.93 14.34 -17.04
N LEU A 506 5.00 13.45 -17.35
CA LEU A 506 4.14 13.54 -18.53
C LEU A 506 2.86 14.31 -18.17
N TYR A 507 2.46 15.25 -19.02
CA TYR A 507 1.33 16.13 -18.75
C TYR A 507 0.07 15.71 -19.52
N PRO A 508 -1.12 16.13 -19.05
CA PRO A 508 -2.33 16.05 -19.88
C PRO A 508 -2.11 16.78 -21.21
N ILE A 509 -2.84 16.36 -22.24
CA ILE A 509 -2.71 16.90 -23.59
C ILE A 509 -3.94 17.76 -23.91
N ALA A 510 -3.72 18.92 -24.51
CA ALA A 510 -4.81 19.79 -24.98
C ALA A 510 -5.69 19.08 -26.04
N GLU A 511 -6.88 19.60 -26.29
CA GLU A 511 -7.83 19.04 -27.26
C GLU A 511 -7.26 18.89 -28.69
N ASN A 512 -6.22 19.64 -29.03
CA ASN A 512 -5.52 19.50 -30.30
C ASN A 512 -4.69 18.19 -30.42
N GLY A 513 -4.65 17.37 -29.36
CA GLY A 513 -4.00 16.06 -29.31
C GLY A 513 -2.47 16.08 -29.25
N THR A 514 -1.82 17.25 -29.20
CA THR A 514 -0.37 17.36 -29.28
C THR A 514 0.29 18.24 -28.23
N THR A 515 -0.39 19.27 -27.72
CA THR A 515 0.19 20.27 -26.81
C THR A 515 0.07 19.83 -25.34
N PRO A 516 1.21 19.59 -24.64
CA PRO A 516 1.17 19.31 -23.20
C PRO A 516 0.67 20.49 -22.38
N LEU A 517 -0.25 20.24 -21.48
CA LEU A 517 -0.79 21.23 -20.54
C LEU A 517 0.13 21.30 -19.32
N LYS A 518 1.16 22.12 -19.36
CA LYS A 518 2.05 22.35 -18.23
C LYS A 518 1.42 23.27 -17.19
N PRO A 519 1.67 23.05 -15.87
CA PRO A 519 1.21 23.97 -14.84
C PRO A 519 1.86 25.35 -15.01
N LYS A 520 1.12 26.39 -14.62
CA LYS A 520 1.54 27.79 -14.69
C LYS A 520 1.58 28.39 -13.29
N LEU A 521 2.37 29.44 -13.13
CA LEU A 521 2.31 30.27 -11.93
C LEU A 521 1.01 31.08 -11.91
N PRO A 522 0.48 31.39 -10.69
CA PRO A 522 -0.73 32.21 -10.54
C PRO A 522 -0.59 33.62 -11.08
#